data_ccbf17d9dcba62dd4e0594d3cc36fb53
#
_entry.id   ccbf17d9dcba62dd4e0594d3cc36fb53
#
_cell.length_a   1.000
_cell.length_b   1.000
_cell.length_c   1.000
_cell.angle_alpha   90.00
_cell.angle_beta   90.00
_cell.angle_gamma   90.00
#
_symmetry.space_group_name_H-M   'P 1'
#
loop_
_entity.id
_entity.type
_entity.pdbx_description
1 polymer ?
#
loop_
_entity_poly.entity_id
_entity_poly.type
_entity_poly.pdbx_seq_one_letter_code
_entity_poly.pdbx_strand_id
1 'polypeptide(L)'
;MTEGGARGPAGPRGDTAAPAGRSSSLAPQADTLFAYGTLQFGPVLEELLGRVPEADLGVARDRRVAALPKRAYPGLVAEPGRMACGLVLQGLTPADWEIIDAFEDEQYELRSVRVMGWEEPVPTFVWTDVVAERDWHPEEFAADHLHGYTALCARWRAEFGRRTR
;
A
#
# COMPACT_ATOMS: atom_id res chain seq x y z
N MET A 1 -9.68 36.76 3.97
CA MET A 1 -8.25 36.40 4.07
C MET A 1 -8.12 35.20 4.95
N THR A 2 -7.98 34.04 4.36
CA THR A 2 -7.73 32.81 5.10
C THR A 2 -6.40 32.25 4.64
N GLU A 3 -5.45 32.29 5.56
CA GLU A 3 -4.12 31.75 5.33
C GLU A 3 -4.19 30.23 5.27
N GLY A 4 -3.88 29.68 4.11
CA GLY A 4 -3.66 28.26 3.94
C GLY A 4 -2.29 27.86 4.44
N GLY A 5 -2.22 27.26 5.60
CA GLY A 5 -1.00 26.68 6.11
C GLY A 5 -0.60 25.48 5.29
N ALA A 6 0.46 25.60 4.52
CA ALA A 6 1.11 24.47 3.88
C ALA A 6 1.75 23.59 4.95
N ARG A 7 1.21 22.40 5.16
CA ARG A 7 1.88 21.39 5.97
C ARG A 7 2.90 20.67 5.09
N GLY A 8 4.15 20.71 5.51
CA GLY A 8 5.25 20.00 4.87
C GLY A 8 5.10 18.48 4.98
N PRO A 9 5.95 17.70 4.27
CA PRO A 9 5.85 16.26 4.21
C PRO A 9 6.01 15.66 5.61
N ALA A 10 4.98 14.94 6.05
CA ALA A 10 5.05 14.19 7.28
C ALA A 10 5.95 12.98 7.05
N GLY A 11 7.14 13.03 7.63
CA GLY A 11 7.90 11.82 7.89
C GLY A 11 7.11 10.90 8.84
N PRO A 12 7.56 9.67 9.06
CA PRO A 12 6.85 8.75 9.94
C PRO A 12 6.68 9.41 11.31
N ARG A 13 5.47 9.80 11.61
CA ARG A 13 5.17 10.40 12.90
C ARG A 13 5.23 9.33 13.97
N GLY A 14 6.22 9.44 14.82
CA GLY A 14 6.18 8.78 16.10
C GLY A 14 5.08 9.41 16.93
N ASP A 15 4.37 8.55 17.56
CA ASP A 15 3.54 8.78 18.73
C ASP A 15 2.07 9.10 18.49
N THR A 16 1.29 8.11 18.75
CA THR A 16 0.01 8.03 19.47
C THR A 16 -0.65 6.70 19.13
N ALA A 17 -1.45 6.19 20.05
CA ALA A 17 -2.23 4.98 19.87
C ALA A 17 -2.69 4.85 18.40
N ALA A 18 -2.29 3.77 17.75
CA ALA A 18 -2.69 3.51 16.39
C ALA A 18 -4.19 3.76 16.28
N PRO A 19 -4.64 4.64 15.38
CA PRO A 19 -6.07 4.73 15.11
C PRO A 19 -6.54 3.31 14.80
N ALA A 20 -7.74 2.98 15.25
CA ALA A 20 -8.35 1.69 14.90
C ALA A 20 -8.05 1.46 13.43
N GLY A 21 -7.21 0.47 13.14
CA GLY A 21 -6.59 0.33 11.84
C GLY A 21 -7.62 0.38 10.72
N ARG A 22 -7.25 0.98 9.61
CA ARG A 22 -8.08 1.00 8.39
C ARG A 22 -8.56 -0.38 7.98
N SER A 23 -7.82 -1.38 8.39
CA SER A 23 -8.13 -2.79 8.21
C SER A 23 -9.15 -3.32 9.20
N SER A 24 -9.48 -2.59 10.28
CA SER A 24 -10.32 -3.10 11.38
C SER A 24 -11.72 -3.52 10.96
N SER A 25 -12.25 -2.94 9.87
CA SER A 25 -13.57 -3.30 9.35
C SER A 25 -13.55 -4.43 8.32
N LEU A 26 -12.42 -4.67 7.65
CA LEU A 26 -12.29 -5.67 6.58
C LEU A 26 -11.33 -6.80 6.95
N ALA A 27 -10.27 -6.51 7.70
CA ALA A 27 -9.19 -7.44 7.99
C ALA A 27 -9.57 -8.73 8.73
N PRO A 28 -10.51 -8.76 9.69
CA PRO A 28 -10.79 -10.01 10.42
C PRO A 28 -11.23 -11.18 9.54
N GLN A 29 -11.68 -10.90 8.33
CA GLN A 29 -12.23 -11.91 7.42
C GLN A 29 -11.52 -11.98 6.08
N ALA A 30 -10.63 -11.03 5.78
CA ALA A 30 -9.93 -10.98 4.51
C ALA A 30 -8.52 -11.58 4.65
N ASP A 31 -8.19 -12.53 3.80
CA ASP A 31 -6.84 -13.09 3.70
C ASP A 31 -6.14 -12.69 2.40
N THR A 32 -6.76 -11.80 1.62
CA THR A 32 -6.25 -11.32 0.33
C THR A 32 -6.05 -9.82 0.31
N LEU A 33 -5.10 -9.37 -0.51
CA LEU A 33 -4.84 -7.95 -0.74
C LEU A 33 -4.43 -7.75 -2.20
N PHE A 34 -5.06 -6.83 -2.89
CA PHE A 34 -4.61 -6.41 -4.22
C PHE A 34 -3.45 -5.41 -4.07
N ALA A 35 -2.26 -5.87 -4.41
CA ALA A 35 -1.01 -5.12 -4.33
C ALA A 35 -0.63 -4.61 -5.72
N TYR A 36 -0.84 -3.33 -5.97
CA TYR A 36 -0.52 -2.67 -7.23
C TYR A 36 0.78 -1.85 -7.17
N GLY A 37 1.30 -1.64 -5.99
CA GLY A 37 2.44 -0.77 -5.71
C GLY A 37 3.64 -1.53 -5.13
N THR A 38 4.20 -0.99 -4.07
CA THR A 38 5.45 -1.51 -3.47
C THR A 38 5.29 -2.89 -2.83
N LEU A 39 4.10 -3.27 -2.40
CA LEU A 39 3.83 -4.58 -1.82
C LEU A 39 3.79 -5.72 -2.86
N GLN A 40 3.93 -5.44 -4.14
CA GLN A 40 4.11 -6.48 -5.14
C GLN A 40 5.55 -6.98 -5.24
N PHE A 41 6.50 -6.33 -4.59
CA PHE A 41 7.91 -6.72 -4.64
C PHE A 41 8.25 -7.68 -3.50
N GLY A 42 8.77 -8.86 -3.86
CA GLY A 42 9.20 -9.87 -2.90
C GLY A 42 10.15 -9.35 -1.82
N PRO A 43 11.21 -8.59 -2.16
CA PRO A 43 12.12 -8.03 -1.16
C PRO A 43 11.42 -7.13 -0.13
N VAL A 44 10.42 -6.37 -0.53
CA VAL A 44 9.63 -5.52 0.39
C VAL A 44 8.81 -6.39 1.34
N LEU A 45 8.12 -7.39 0.80
CA LEU A 45 7.31 -8.32 1.62
C LEU A 45 8.17 -9.11 2.60
N GLU A 46 9.33 -9.57 2.17
CA GLU A 46 10.26 -10.29 3.02
C GLU A 46 10.70 -9.44 4.22
N GLU A 47 11.02 -8.16 4.01
CA GLU A 47 11.41 -7.27 5.10
C GLU A 47 10.26 -6.95 6.06
N LEU A 48 9.07 -6.77 5.52
CA LEU A 48 7.91 -6.42 6.35
C LEU A 48 7.32 -7.63 7.07
N LEU A 49 7.10 -8.72 6.37
CA LEU A 49 6.36 -9.88 6.87
C LEU A 49 7.24 -11.06 7.27
N GLY A 50 8.52 -11.05 6.90
CA GLY A 50 9.43 -12.18 7.09
C GLY A 50 9.18 -13.34 6.13
N ARG A 51 8.35 -13.15 5.13
CA ARG A 51 8.02 -14.11 4.08
C ARG A 51 7.41 -13.42 2.88
N VAL A 52 7.34 -14.14 1.77
CA VAL A 52 6.64 -13.67 0.57
C VAL A 52 5.36 -14.51 0.45
N PRO A 53 4.17 -13.91 0.62
CA PRO A 53 2.91 -14.62 0.44
C PRO A 53 2.73 -15.16 -0.98
N GLU A 54 1.92 -16.20 -1.13
CA GLU A 54 1.47 -16.63 -2.45
C GLU A 54 0.72 -15.49 -3.14
N ALA A 55 0.88 -15.38 -4.46
CA ALA A 55 0.26 -14.32 -5.22
C ALA A 55 -0.09 -14.77 -6.64
N ASP A 56 -1.21 -14.25 -7.14
CA ASP A 56 -1.62 -14.38 -8.53
C ASP A 56 -1.73 -13.02 -9.18
N LEU A 57 -1.56 -12.98 -10.50
CA LEU A 57 -1.78 -11.75 -11.25
C LEU A 57 -3.23 -11.29 -11.10
N GLY A 58 -3.42 -9.98 -11.00
CA GLY A 58 -4.73 -9.38 -10.92
C GLY A 58 -4.82 -8.08 -11.72
N VAL A 59 -6.00 -7.80 -12.25
CA VAL A 59 -6.30 -6.58 -12.99
C VAL A 59 -7.58 -5.97 -12.44
N ALA A 60 -7.52 -4.73 -11.97
CA ALA A 60 -8.68 -3.96 -11.56
C ALA A 60 -9.09 -3.00 -12.67
N ARG A 61 -10.34 -3.10 -13.12
CA ARG A 61 -10.89 -2.21 -14.17
C ARG A 61 -11.28 -0.87 -13.59
N ASP A 62 -11.22 0.14 -14.46
CA ASP A 62 -11.60 1.53 -14.14
C ASP A 62 -10.80 2.08 -12.97
N ARG A 63 -9.55 1.68 -12.90
CA ARG A 63 -8.57 2.13 -11.92
C ARG A 63 -7.26 2.50 -12.61
N ARG A 64 -6.57 3.48 -12.05
CA ARG A 64 -5.26 3.92 -12.51
C ARG A 64 -4.26 3.87 -11.35
N VAL A 65 -3.06 3.37 -11.63
CA VAL A 65 -1.93 3.42 -10.70
C VAL A 65 -1.16 4.70 -11.01
N ALA A 66 -1.40 5.72 -10.20
CA ALA A 66 -0.88 7.06 -10.41
C ALA A 66 0.42 7.27 -9.63
N ALA A 67 1.36 8.00 -10.23
CA ALA A 67 2.48 8.54 -9.49
C ALA A 67 2.00 9.60 -8.50
N LEU A 68 2.65 9.68 -7.35
CA LEU A 68 2.32 10.65 -6.32
C LEU A 68 3.37 11.76 -6.27
N PRO A 69 2.94 13.03 -6.06
CA PRO A 69 3.90 14.11 -5.89
C PRO A 69 4.86 13.84 -4.73
N LYS A 70 6.16 13.97 -4.99
CA LYS A 70 7.23 13.83 -3.97
C LYS A 70 7.31 12.47 -3.26
N ARG A 71 6.74 11.42 -3.85
CA ARG A 71 6.79 10.07 -3.29
C ARG A 71 7.25 9.08 -4.36
N ALA A 72 7.95 8.04 -3.94
CA ALA A 72 8.38 6.96 -4.84
C ALA A 72 7.29 5.90 -5.02
N TYR A 73 6.36 5.79 -4.09
CA TYR A 73 5.25 4.83 -4.14
C TYR A 73 4.01 5.42 -4.80
N PRO A 74 3.12 4.59 -5.37
CA PRO A 74 1.96 5.06 -6.12
C PRO A 74 0.69 5.14 -5.28
N GLY A 75 -0.35 5.70 -5.90
CA GLY A 75 -1.72 5.64 -5.41
C GLY A 75 -2.66 5.04 -6.44
N LEU A 76 -3.63 4.28 -5.97
CA LEU A 76 -4.71 3.77 -6.81
C LEU A 76 -5.89 4.74 -6.77
N VAL A 77 -6.34 5.16 -7.95
CA VAL A 77 -7.48 6.06 -8.09
C VAL A 77 -8.47 5.53 -9.12
N ALA A 78 -9.72 5.96 -9.00
CA ALA A 78 -10.74 5.64 -9.99
C ALA A 78 -10.49 6.42 -11.28
N GLU A 79 -10.51 5.73 -12.42
CA GLU A 79 -10.45 6.36 -13.73
C GLU A 79 -11.09 5.45 -14.77
N PRO A 80 -12.27 5.85 -15.30
CA PRO A 80 -12.98 5.03 -16.30
C PRO A 80 -12.12 4.69 -17.52
N GLY A 81 -12.20 3.44 -17.94
CA GLY A 81 -11.48 2.97 -19.13
C GLY A 81 -10.02 2.56 -18.89
N ARG A 82 -9.48 2.79 -17.69
CA ARG A 82 -8.11 2.39 -17.35
C ARG A 82 -8.11 1.02 -16.66
N MET A 83 -6.95 0.39 -16.65
CA MET A 83 -6.75 -0.88 -15.97
C MET A 83 -5.51 -0.80 -15.08
N ALA A 84 -5.66 -1.21 -13.82
CA ALA A 84 -4.56 -1.31 -12.87
C ALA A 84 -4.13 -2.76 -12.75
N CYS A 85 -2.86 -3.03 -13.06
CA CYS A 85 -2.27 -4.36 -12.93
C CYS A 85 -1.52 -4.49 -11.60
N GLY A 86 -1.52 -5.67 -11.03
CA GLY A 86 -0.83 -5.95 -9.79
C GLY A 86 -0.88 -7.43 -9.45
N LEU A 87 -0.70 -7.72 -8.16
CA LEU A 87 -0.78 -9.07 -7.61
C LEU A 87 -1.87 -9.13 -6.56
N VAL A 88 -2.59 -10.23 -6.51
CA VAL A 88 -3.45 -10.54 -5.37
C VAL A 88 -2.65 -11.43 -4.43
N LEU A 89 -2.24 -10.87 -3.31
CA LEU A 89 -1.57 -11.61 -2.24
C LEU A 89 -2.59 -12.47 -1.51
N GLN A 90 -2.21 -13.69 -1.12
CA GLN A 90 -3.10 -14.67 -0.50
C GLN A 90 -2.52 -15.19 0.80
N GLY A 91 -3.39 -15.66 1.68
CA GLY A 91 -2.99 -16.26 2.94
C GLY A 91 -2.45 -15.26 3.95
N LEU A 92 -2.92 -14.01 3.91
CA LEU A 92 -2.53 -13.00 4.89
C LEU A 92 -3.15 -13.31 6.26
N THR A 93 -2.34 -13.26 7.30
CA THR A 93 -2.76 -13.45 8.68
C THR A 93 -3.16 -12.12 9.32
N PRO A 94 -3.88 -12.13 10.46
CA PRO A 94 -4.12 -10.90 11.23
C PRO A 94 -2.84 -10.15 11.61
N ALA A 95 -1.76 -10.88 11.92
CA ALA A 95 -0.46 -10.27 12.21
C ALA A 95 0.14 -9.57 10.98
N ASP A 96 0.00 -10.14 9.79
CA ASP A 96 0.42 -9.50 8.54
C ASP A 96 -0.35 -8.19 8.31
N TRP A 97 -1.66 -8.22 8.52
CA TRP A 97 -2.50 -7.03 8.37
C TRP A 97 -2.11 -5.91 9.34
N GLU A 98 -1.79 -6.25 10.57
CA GLU A 98 -1.34 -5.27 11.57
C GLU A 98 -0.08 -4.54 11.10
N ILE A 99 0.89 -5.28 10.55
CA ILE A 99 2.13 -4.72 10.02
C ILE A 99 1.86 -3.85 8.79
N ILE A 100 1.10 -4.36 7.83
CA ILE A 100 0.78 -3.64 6.58
C ILE A 100 0.03 -2.35 6.88
N ASP A 101 -0.99 -2.41 7.73
CA ASP A 101 -1.79 -1.24 8.08
C ASP A 101 -0.96 -0.17 8.79
N ALA A 102 -0.07 -0.58 9.67
CA ALA A 102 0.82 0.34 10.38
C ALA A 102 1.88 0.96 9.46
N PHE A 103 2.32 0.22 8.43
CA PHE A 103 3.33 0.68 7.48
C PHE A 103 2.76 1.67 6.46
N GLU A 104 1.52 1.48 6.03
CA GLU A 104 0.92 2.29 4.98
C GLU A 104 0.66 3.74 5.41
N ASP A 105 0.84 4.66 4.46
CA ASP A 105 0.57 6.09 4.65
C ASP A 105 -0.88 6.30 5.10
N GLU A 106 -1.11 7.25 6.01
CA GLU A 106 -2.44 7.58 6.53
C GLU A 106 -3.41 8.09 5.44
N GLN A 107 -2.89 8.54 4.30
CA GLN A 107 -3.70 8.99 3.16
C GLN A 107 -4.22 7.85 2.30
N TYR A 108 -3.83 6.61 2.56
CA TYR A 108 -4.50 5.44 2.00
C TYR A 108 -5.76 5.10 2.81
N GLU A 109 -6.76 4.65 2.08
CA GLU A 109 -7.99 4.10 2.66
C GLU A 109 -8.20 2.68 2.14
N LEU A 110 -8.49 1.75 3.05
CA LEU A 110 -8.75 0.37 2.67
C LEU A 110 -10.16 0.24 2.07
N ARG A 111 -10.22 -0.22 0.82
CA ARG A 111 -11.47 -0.42 0.06
C ARG A 111 -11.44 -1.75 -0.66
N SER A 112 -12.61 -2.32 -0.91
CA SER A 112 -12.73 -3.49 -1.77
C SER A 112 -12.91 -3.08 -3.22
N VAL A 113 -12.18 -3.72 -4.12
CA VAL A 113 -12.27 -3.48 -5.56
C VAL A 113 -12.51 -4.79 -6.30
N ARG A 114 -13.15 -4.69 -7.46
CA ARG A 114 -13.31 -5.82 -8.36
C ARG A 114 -12.01 -6.10 -9.08
N VAL A 115 -11.53 -7.34 -8.97
CA VAL A 115 -10.33 -7.82 -9.67
C VAL A 115 -10.74 -8.92 -10.61
N MET A 116 -10.31 -8.84 -11.87
CA MET A 116 -10.65 -9.82 -12.89
C MET A 116 -10.15 -11.21 -12.48
N GLY A 117 -10.99 -12.22 -12.63
CA GLY A 117 -10.66 -13.59 -12.26
C GLY A 117 -10.94 -13.93 -10.79
N TRP A 118 -11.41 -12.96 -9.99
CA TRP A 118 -11.78 -13.15 -8.59
C TRP A 118 -13.29 -12.93 -8.41
N GLU A 119 -13.97 -13.89 -7.82
CA GLU A 119 -15.42 -13.81 -7.61
C GLU A 119 -15.79 -12.73 -6.61
N GLU A 120 -15.07 -12.69 -5.49
CA GLU A 120 -15.30 -11.71 -4.43
C GLU A 120 -14.43 -10.47 -4.65
N PRO A 121 -14.91 -9.26 -4.27
CA PRO A 121 -14.08 -8.08 -4.24
C PRO A 121 -12.85 -8.28 -3.34
N VAL A 122 -11.73 -7.69 -3.72
CA VAL A 122 -10.45 -7.84 -3.02
C VAL A 122 -10.10 -6.52 -2.34
N PRO A 123 -9.69 -6.53 -1.06
CA PRO A 123 -9.23 -5.31 -0.39
C PRO A 123 -7.99 -4.73 -1.07
N THR A 124 -7.91 -3.42 -1.10
CA THR A 124 -6.73 -2.69 -1.56
C THR A 124 -6.66 -1.32 -0.90
N PHE A 125 -5.48 -0.73 -0.89
CA PHE A 125 -5.27 0.62 -0.38
C PHE A 125 -5.46 1.64 -1.49
N VAL A 126 -6.54 2.41 -1.45
CA VAL A 126 -6.80 3.48 -2.41
C VAL A 126 -6.25 4.81 -1.86
N TRP A 127 -5.80 5.65 -2.79
CA TRP A 127 -5.24 6.94 -2.42
C TRP A 127 -6.34 8.00 -2.33
N THR A 128 -6.29 8.84 -1.31
CA THR A 128 -7.34 9.83 -1.02
C THR A 128 -6.90 11.28 -1.21
N ASP A 129 -5.69 11.51 -1.69
CA ASP A 129 -5.16 12.85 -1.89
C ASP A 129 -4.75 13.07 -3.35
N VAL A 130 -4.07 14.15 -3.64
CA VAL A 130 -3.66 14.57 -4.98
C VAL A 130 -2.73 13.54 -5.62
N VAL A 131 -2.95 13.27 -6.90
CA VAL A 131 -2.10 12.41 -7.73
C VAL A 131 -1.44 13.24 -8.83
N ALA A 132 -0.31 12.75 -9.35
CA ALA A 132 0.29 13.30 -10.54
C ALA A 132 -0.45 12.84 -11.80
N GLU A 133 -0.31 13.57 -12.90
CA GLU A 133 -0.90 13.17 -14.18
C GLU A 133 -0.25 11.92 -14.77
N ARG A 134 1.05 11.71 -14.49
CA ARG A 134 1.77 10.55 -14.98
C ARG A 134 1.42 9.29 -14.19
N ASP A 135 1.50 8.16 -14.87
CA ASP A 135 1.36 6.85 -14.26
C ASP A 135 2.63 6.46 -13.51
N TRP A 136 2.46 5.60 -12.51
CA TRP A 136 3.57 4.95 -11.85
C TRP A 136 3.87 3.62 -12.53
N HIS A 137 5.15 3.32 -12.74
CA HIS A 137 5.60 2.11 -13.39
C HIS A 137 6.47 1.27 -12.47
N PRO A 138 6.12 -0.01 -12.21
CA PRO A 138 6.89 -0.86 -11.31
C PRO A 138 8.34 -1.06 -11.77
N GLU A 139 8.59 -1.09 -13.08
CA GLU A 139 9.95 -1.25 -13.63
C GLU A 139 10.85 -0.06 -13.30
N GLU A 140 10.33 1.15 -13.37
CA GLU A 140 11.07 2.36 -13.00
C GLU A 140 11.36 2.38 -11.50
N PHE A 141 10.38 2.02 -10.69
CA PHE A 141 10.56 1.91 -9.25
C PHE A 141 11.63 0.87 -8.91
N ALA A 142 11.59 -0.30 -9.54
CA ALA A 142 12.56 -1.36 -9.30
C ALA A 142 13.99 -0.90 -9.67
N ALA A 143 14.16 -0.17 -10.77
CA ALA A 143 15.46 0.31 -11.21
C ALA A 143 16.01 1.42 -10.32
N ASP A 144 15.18 2.37 -9.90
CA ASP A 144 15.63 3.60 -9.28
C ASP A 144 15.47 3.64 -7.75
N HIS A 145 14.52 2.90 -7.20
CA HIS A 145 14.10 3.06 -5.81
C HIS A 145 14.06 1.78 -4.97
N LEU A 146 13.91 0.61 -5.57
CA LEU A 146 13.64 -0.63 -4.82
C LEU A 146 14.70 -0.93 -3.76
N HIS A 147 15.96 -0.78 -4.09
CA HIS A 147 17.07 -1.07 -3.15
C HIS A 147 16.97 -0.19 -1.90
N GLY A 148 16.87 1.12 -2.09
CA GLY A 148 16.74 2.06 -0.97
C GLY A 148 15.45 1.89 -0.19
N TYR A 149 14.36 1.60 -0.88
CA TYR A 149 13.06 1.36 -0.27
C TYR A 149 13.05 0.10 0.58
N THR A 150 13.68 -0.98 0.12
CA THR A 150 13.83 -2.22 0.90
C THR A 150 14.60 -1.97 2.19
N ALA A 151 15.67 -1.18 2.13
CA ALA A 151 16.43 -0.79 3.32
C ALA A 151 15.59 0.04 4.30
N LEU A 152 14.74 0.93 3.79
CA LEU A 152 13.80 1.68 4.60
C LEU A 152 12.79 0.76 5.29
N CYS A 153 12.26 -0.23 4.59
CA CYS A 153 11.34 -1.21 5.15
C CYS A 153 11.99 -2.00 6.30
N ALA A 154 13.23 -2.42 6.13
CA ALA A 154 13.98 -3.13 7.17
C ALA A 154 14.13 -2.29 8.44
N ARG A 155 14.51 -1.03 8.31
CA ARG A 155 14.64 -0.11 9.44
C ARG A 155 13.30 0.12 10.13
N TRP A 156 12.26 0.41 9.34
CA TRP A 156 10.92 0.62 9.88
C TRP A 156 10.42 -0.61 10.65
N ARG A 157 10.62 -1.80 10.07
CA ARG A 157 10.18 -3.06 10.69
C ARG A 157 10.89 -3.33 12.02
N ALA A 158 12.18 -3.03 12.10
CA ALA A 158 12.93 -3.18 13.33
C ALA A 158 12.42 -2.23 14.44
N GLU A 159 12.08 -0.99 14.09
CA GLU A 159 11.50 -0.03 15.03
C GLU A 159 10.09 -0.45 15.47
N PHE A 160 9.27 -0.91 14.55
CA PHE A 160 7.94 -1.40 14.85
C PHE A 160 7.99 -2.58 15.82
N GLY A 161 8.89 -3.53 15.61
CA GLY A 161 9.08 -4.66 16.51
C GLY A 161 9.54 -4.26 17.93
N ARG A 162 10.27 -3.17 18.07
CA ARG A 162 10.67 -2.64 19.39
C ARG A 162 9.52 -1.98 20.13
N ARG A 163 8.62 -1.30 19.41
CA ARG A 163 7.46 -0.61 20.00
C ARG A 163 6.35 -1.54 20.48
N THR A 164 6.28 -2.73 19.88
CA THR A 164 5.23 -3.72 20.17
C THR A 164 5.64 -4.79 21.19
N ARG A 165 6.82 -4.69 21.78
CA ARG A 165 7.27 -5.59 22.85
C ARG A 165 6.96 -5.06 24.24
#